data_b9c82cdbfbf38e1e0a105efff053de23
#
_entry.id   b9c82cdbfbf38e1e0a105efff053de23
#
_cell.length_a   1.000
_cell.length_b   1.000
_cell.length_c   1.000
_cell.angle_alpha   90.00
_cell.angle_beta   90.00
_cell.angle_gamma   90.00
#
_symmetry.space_group_name_H-M   'P 1'
#
loop_
_entity.id
_entity.type
_entity.pdbx_description
1 polymer ?
#
loop_
_entity_poly.entity_id
_entity_poly.type
_entity_poly.pdbx_seq_one_letter_code
_entity_poly.pdbx_strand_id
1 'polypeptide(L)'
;MWQSVPPPKLHKSGLPMSDGMFESPPDATCGGCAFLKPPEKRGASYRCQRTAAPESPGKVVNPIAGACGLFEPPLDCQRCAACCRHAFSLVPIRPSDEIHWRHPQLVGRSGKDLTVLRDPERRCCAAIEGDAQEGYRCLIYAHRPRTCREFSAGTFNCLEARRRVGLDA
;
A
#
# COMPACT_ATOMS: atom_id res chain seq x y z
N MET A 1 -2.67 9.97 -25.75
CA MET A 1 -1.19 10.16 -25.72
C MET A 1 -0.78 10.12 -24.26
N TRP A 2 -0.01 9.12 -23.88
CA TRP A 2 0.55 9.03 -22.53
C TRP A 2 1.80 9.88 -22.52
N GLN A 3 1.80 10.97 -21.78
CA GLN A 3 3.01 11.74 -21.53
C GLN A 3 3.89 10.90 -20.60
N SER A 4 5.09 10.57 -21.06
CA SER A 4 6.11 9.91 -20.26
C SER A 4 6.53 10.85 -19.13
N VAL A 5 6.19 10.49 -17.90
CA VAL A 5 6.69 11.18 -16.72
C VAL A 5 8.21 10.91 -16.65
N PRO A 6 9.06 11.93 -16.56
CA PRO A 6 10.49 11.74 -16.45
C PRO A 6 10.83 10.93 -15.18
N PRO A 7 11.89 10.10 -15.22
CA PRO A 7 12.30 9.34 -14.05
C PRO A 7 12.64 10.28 -12.88
N PRO A 8 12.25 9.93 -11.65
CA PRO A 8 12.51 10.75 -10.48
C PRO A 8 14.02 10.92 -10.26
N LYS A 9 14.42 12.12 -9.81
CA LYS A 9 15.79 12.38 -9.38
C LYS A 9 16.13 11.48 -8.18
N LEU A 10 17.34 10.91 -8.18
CA LEU A 10 17.79 10.04 -7.10
C LEU A 10 18.61 10.81 -6.06
N HIS A 11 18.34 10.58 -4.79
CA HIS A 11 19.22 10.99 -3.69
C HIS A 11 20.56 10.24 -3.75
N LYS A 12 21.61 10.75 -3.08
CA LYS A 12 22.95 10.11 -3.00
C LYS A 12 22.89 8.64 -2.51
N SER A 13 21.84 8.28 -1.79
CA SER A 13 21.55 6.88 -1.39
C SER A 13 20.95 6.02 -2.52
N GLY A 14 20.71 6.60 -3.72
CA GLY A 14 20.05 5.93 -4.83
C GLY A 14 18.53 5.82 -4.66
N LEU A 15 17.93 6.58 -3.75
CA LEU A 15 16.49 6.69 -3.59
C LEU A 15 15.94 7.85 -4.43
N PRO A 16 14.74 7.73 -5.00
CA PRO A 16 14.11 8.84 -5.71
C PRO A 16 13.91 10.02 -4.75
N MET A 17 14.17 11.22 -5.23
CA MET A 17 13.89 12.47 -4.48
C MET A 17 12.46 12.88 -4.79
N SER A 18 11.70 13.24 -3.76
CA SER A 18 10.44 13.96 -3.95
C SER A 18 10.75 15.40 -4.38
N ASP A 19 10.08 15.88 -5.42
CA ASP A 19 10.16 17.30 -5.78
C ASP A 19 9.43 18.13 -4.70
N GLY A 20 10.12 18.42 -3.60
CA GLY A 20 9.91 19.61 -2.79
C GLY A 20 8.67 19.74 -1.91
N MET A 21 7.90 18.69 -1.59
CA MET A 21 6.66 18.86 -0.82
C MET A 21 6.61 18.26 0.59
N PHE A 22 7.60 17.47 1.01
CA PHE A 22 7.65 17.00 2.40
C PHE A 22 9.10 17.02 2.90
N GLU A 23 9.48 18.07 3.59
CA GLU A 23 10.63 17.99 4.48
C GLU A 23 10.26 17.00 5.61
N SER A 24 11.05 15.95 5.73
CA SER A 24 10.91 15.04 6.89
C SER A 24 11.03 15.87 8.16
N PRO A 25 10.23 15.61 9.20
CA PRO A 25 10.42 16.25 10.49
C PRO A 25 11.90 16.17 10.89
N PRO A 26 12.48 17.22 11.48
CA PRO A 26 13.92 17.28 11.75
C PRO A 26 14.43 16.17 12.68
N ASP A 27 13.56 15.60 13.48
CA ASP A 27 13.80 14.48 14.39
C ASP A 27 13.33 13.12 13.83
N ALA A 28 12.80 13.10 12.61
CA ALA A 28 12.34 11.85 12.00
C ALA A 28 13.50 10.89 11.72
N THR A 29 13.28 9.62 12.03
CA THR A 29 14.24 8.55 11.74
C THR A 29 13.63 7.49 10.83
N CYS A 30 14.45 6.67 10.18
CA CYS A 30 13.98 5.52 9.42
C CYS A 30 13.12 4.57 10.27
N GLY A 31 13.34 4.54 11.59
CA GLY A 31 12.55 3.74 12.55
C GLY A 31 11.08 4.11 12.60
N GLY A 32 10.75 5.38 12.40
CA GLY A 32 9.38 5.88 12.33
C GLY A 32 8.77 5.90 10.92
N CYS A 33 9.46 5.35 9.91
CA CYS A 33 8.99 5.40 8.54
C CYS A 33 8.01 4.26 8.22
N ALA A 34 6.92 4.58 7.52
CA ALA A 34 5.92 3.61 7.05
C ALA A 34 6.52 2.46 6.19
N PHE A 35 7.65 2.73 5.55
CA PHE A 35 8.32 1.79 4.65
C PHE A 35 9.45 0.98 5.29
N LEU A 36 9.59 1.07 6.60
CA LEU A 36 10.53 0.24 7.32
C LEU A 36 9.99 -1.18 7.49
N LYS A 37 10.71 -2.16 6.98
CA LYS A 37 10.47 -3.58 7.28
C LYS A 37 11.39 -4.01 8.42
N PRO A 38 10.84 -4.39 9.58
CA PRO A 38 11.64 -4.92 10.68
C PRO A 38 12.23 -6.28 10.31
N PRO A 39 13.30 -6.71 10.98
CA PRO A 39 13.90 -8.03 10.77
C PRO A 39 12.93 -9.13 11.19
N GLU A 40 12.82 -10.16 10.37
CA GLU A 40 11.97 -11.34 10.64
C GLU A 40 12.59 -12.30 11.66
N LYS A 41 13.89 -12.21 11.83
CA LYS A 41 14.66 -13.07 12.76
C LYS A 41 15.66 -12.20 13.54
N ARG A 42 15.99 -12.65 14.77
CA ARG A 42 17.01 -11.99 15.58
C ARG A 42 18.35 -11.94 14.83
N GLY A 43 18.96 -10.75 14.74
CA GLY A 43 20.21 -10.52 14.02
C GLY A 43 20.07 -10.21 12.54
N ALA A 44 18.87 -10.27 11.97
CA ALA A 44 18.63 -9.78 10.61
C ALA A 44 18.53 -8.24 10.57
N SER A 45 18.68 -7.68 9.38
CA SER A 45 18.72 -6.22 9.18
C SER A 45 17.35 -5.64 8.88
N TYR A 46 17.13 -4.40 9.30
CA TYR A 46 16.01 -3.57 8.85
C TYR A 46 16.18 -3.21 7.37
N ARG A 47 15.07 -3.12 6.64
CA ARG A 47 15.07 -2.84 5.21
C ARG A 47 14.06 -1.77 4.84
N CYS A 48 14.41 -0.93 3.85
CA CYS A 48 13.51 0.07 3.29
C CYS A 48 12.71 -0.55 2.15
N GLN A 49 11.38 -0.65 2.30
CA GLN A 49 10.49 -1.23 1.30
C GLN A 49 10.32 -0.34 0.06
N ARG A 50 10.58 0.96 0.15
CA ARG A 50 10.59 1.86 -1.03
C ARG A 50 11.65 1.47 -2.07
N THR A 51 12.66 0.75 -1.66
CA THR A 51 13.71 0.25 -2.55
C THR A 51 13.54 -1.22 -2.91
N ALA A 52 12.43 -1.84 -2.48
CA ALA A 52 12.12 -3.22 -2.82
C ALA A 52 11.60 -3.32 -4.26
N ALA A 53 11.94 -4.43 -4.91
CA ALA A 53 11.43 -4.85 -6.20
C ALA A 53 11.02 -6.32 -6.12
N PRO A 54 10.34 -6.90 -7.12
CA PRO A 54 9.91 -8.31 -7.05
C PRO A 54 11.03 -9.29 -6.67
N GLU A 55 12.25 -9.02 -7.10
CA GLU A 55 13.43 -9.87 -6.86
C GLU A 55 14.43 -9.25 -5.85
N SER A 56 14.07 -8.13 -5.20
CA SER A 56 14.94 -7.44 -4.25
C SER A 56 14.20 -7.10 -2.95
N PRO A 57 14.70 -7.54 -1.80
CA PRO A 57 14.05 -7.30 -0.50
C PRO A 57 14.17 -5.85 -0.01
N GLY A 58 14.72 -4.95 -0.80
CA GLY A 58 14.99 -3.56 -0.43
C GLY A 58 16.33 -3.37 0.29
N LYS A 59 16.81 -2.11 0.32
CA LYS A 59 18.10 -1.74 0.93
C LYS A 59 18.07 -1.93 2.45
N VAL A 60 19.18 -2.40 2.98
CA VAL A 60 19.43 -2.40 4.44
C VAL A 60 19.54 -0.97 4.93
N VAL A 61 18.87 -0.66 6.02
CA VAL A 61 18.87 0.67 6.64
C VAL A 61 19.08 0.58 8.15
N ASN A 62 19.66 1.63 8.72
CA ASN A 62 19.72 1.78 10.17
C ASN A 62 18.46 2.49 10.67
N PRO A 63 17.64 1.90 11.56
CA PRO A 63 16.39 2.51 12.01
C PRO A 63 16.58 3.82 12.79
N ILE A 64 17.74 4.03 13.41
CA ILE A 64 18.04 5.28 14.13
C ILE A 64 18.70 6.34 13.24
N ALA A 65 19.03 6.03 11.98
CA ALA A 65 19.52 7.04 11.06
C ALA A 65 18.41 8.04 10.73
N GLY A 66 18.82 9.29 10.49
CA GLY A 66 17.90 10.34 10.05
C GLY A 66 17.09 9.91 8.82
N ALA A 67 15.85 10.31 8.78
CA ALA A 67 14.95 9.98 7.68
C ALA A 67 15.43 10.64 6.38
N CYS A 68 15.19 9.96 5.27
CA CYS A 68 15.45 10.54 3.94
C CYS A 68 14.26 11.41 3.50
N GLY A 69 14.43 12.20 2.42
CA GLY A 69 13.38 13.05 1.85
C GLY A 69 12.13 12.30 1.35
N LEU A 70 12.13 10.97 1.46
CA LEU A 70 10.99 10.10 1.15
C LEU A 70 10.35 9.49 2.41
N PHE A 71 10.63 10.09 3.57
CA PHE A 71 10.00 9.66 4.81
C PHE A 71 8.48 9.82 4.73
N GLU A 72 7.76 8.78 5.13
CA GLU A 72 6.33 8.89 5.40
C GLU A 72 6.04 8.35 6.80
N PRO A 73 5.20 9.04 7.57
CA PRO A 73 4.69 8.49 8.82
C PRO A 73 3.93 7.19 8.57
N PRO A 74 3.65 6.38 9.59
CA PRO A 74 2.93 5.12 9.45
C PRO A 74 1.67 5.27 8.60
N LEU A 75 1.53 4.41 7.58
CA LEU A 75 0.44 4.50 6.62
C LEU A 75 -0.88 4.08 7.27
N ASP A 76 -1.85 4.97 7.23
CA ASP A 76 -3.23 4.62 7.53
C ASP A 76 -3.88 4.02 6.28
N CYS A 77 -3.95 2.69 6.25
CA CYS A 77 -4.53 1.96 5.13
C CYS A 77 -6.00 2.31 4.90
N GLN A 78 -6.74 2.70 5.93
CA GLN A 78 -8.14 3.08 5.77
C GLN A 78 -8.28 4.42 5.07
N ARG A 79 -7.41 5.37 5.35
CA ARG A 79 -7.42 6.67 4.66
C ARG A 79 -6.81 6.60 3.26
N CYS A 80 -5.81 5.78 3.05
CA CYS A 80 -5.12 5.63 1.77
C CYS A 80 -5.97 4.92 0.71
N ALA A 81 -6.51 3.76 1.06
CA ALA A 81 -7.33 2.89 0.22
C ALA A 81 -6.80 2.58 -1.20
N ALA A 82 -5.53 2.82 -1.48
CA ALA A 82 -4.95 2.66 -2.82
C ALA A 82 -5.19 1.25 -3.40
N CYS A 83 -5.02 0.20 -2.58
CA CYS A 83 -5.26 -1.17 -2.99
C CYS A 83 -6.75 -1.47 -3.27
N CYS A 84 -7.67 -0.79 -2.60
CA CYS A 84 -9.11 -0.93 -2.82
C CYS A 84 -9.60 -0.15 -4.04
N ARG A 85 -8.88 0.89 -4.46
CA ARG A 85 -9.27 1.75 -5.59
C ARG A 85 -8.92 1.11 -6.93
N HIS A 86 -7.67 1.11 -7.34
CA HIS A 86 -7.29 0.72 -8.69
C HIS A 86 -6.20 -0.36 -8.78
N ALA A 87 -5.62 -0.78 -7.64
CA ALA A 87 -4.45 -1.63 -7.68
C ALA A 87 -4.71 -3.03 -8.23
N PHE A 88 -5.86 -3.60 -7.88
CA PHE A 88 -6.20 -4.98 -8.23
C PHE A 88 -7.56 -5.05 -8.94
N SER A 89 -7.61 -5.78 -10.03
CA SER A 89 -8.86 -6.08 -10.74
C SER A 89 -9.74 -7.05 -9.96
N LEU A 90 -9.14 -7.96 -9.21
CA LEU A 90 -9.81 -9.01 -8.44
C LEU A 90 -9.24 -9.09 -7.03
N VAL A 91 -10.11 -9.31 -6.05
CA VAL A 91 -9.74 -9.65 -4.67
C VAL A 91 -10.33 -11.04 -4.37
N PRO A 92 -9.53 -12.12 -4.46
CA PRO A 92 -10.02 -13.46 -4.26
C PRO A 92 -10.47 -13.69 -2.82
N ILE A 93 -11.57 -14.44 -2.68
CA ILE A 93 -12.17 -14.83 -1.42
C ILE A 93 -11.95 -16.33 -1.23
N ARG A 94 -11.47 -16.73 -0.06
CA ARG A 94 -11.33 -18.13 0.32
C ARG A 94 -12.61 -18.66 0.97
N PRO A 95 -12.90 -19.97 0.92
CA PRO A 95 -14.05 -20.55 1.60
C PRO A 95 -14.14 -20.26 3.10
N SER A 96 -12.99 -20.03 3.75
CA SER A 96 -12.90 -19.72 5.18
C SER A 96 -13.07 -18.24 5.52
N ASP A 97 -13.19 -17.37 4.51
CA ASP A 97 -13.35 -15.93 4.77
C ASP A 97 -14.79 -15.60 5.19
N GLU A 98 -14.95 -14.86 6.27
CA GLU A 98 -16.26 -14.52 6.85
C GLU A 98 -17.16 -13.68 5.94
N ILE A 99 -16.62 -13.04 4.94
CA ILE A 99 -17.36 -12.19 4.00
C ILE A 99 -18.50 -12.93 3.32
N HIS A 100 -18.39 -14.25 3.12
CA HIS A 100 -19.41 -15.08 2.48
C HIS A 100 -20.78 -15.02 3.17
N TRP A 101 -20.78 -15.05 4.50
CA TRP A 101 -22.01 -15.12 5.28
C TRP A 101 -22.34 -13.82 6.00
N ARG A 102 -21.34 -12.97 6.25
CA ARG A 102 -21.57 -11.67 6.86
C ARG A 102 -21.96 -10.59 5.86
N HIS A 103 -21.42 -10.67 4.64
CA HIS A 103 -21.60 -9.66 3.61
C HIS A 103 -21.80 -10.31 2.22
N PRO A 104 -22.78 -11.23 2.07
CA PRO A 104 -23.00 -11.96 0.81
C PRO A 104 -23.26 -11.03 -0.39
N GLN A 105 -23.84 -9.85 -0.14
CA GLN A 105 -24.08 -8.83 -1.16
C GLN A 105 -22.80 -8.24 -1.78
N LEU A 106 -21.64 -8.42 -1.15
CA LEU A 106 -20.34 -7.98 -1.65
C LEU A 106 -19.55 -9.10 -2.33
N VAL A 107 -20.14 -10.29 -2.45
CA VAL A 107 -19.50 -11.46 -3.04
C VAL A 107 -19.97 -11.67 -4.46
N GLY A 108 -19.04 -11.74 -5.38
CA GLY A 108 -19.26 -12.06 -6.78
C GLY A 108 -18.43 -13.23 -7.26
N ARG A 109 -18.51 -13.52 -8.55
CA ARG A 109 -17.72 -14.57 -9.20
C ARG A 109 -16.93 -14.01 -10.38
N SER A 110 -15.72 -14.53 -10.52
CA SER A 110 -14.88 -14.34 -11.70
C SER A 110 -14.44 -15.73 -12.19
N GLY A 111 -15.15 -16.25 -13.20
CA GLY A 111 -15.01 -17.65 -13.60
C GLY A 111 -15.42 -18.61 -12.48
N LYS A 112 -14.49 -19.46 -12.03
CA LYS A 112 -14.70 -20.41 -10.93
C LYS A 112 -14.46 -19.80 -9.54
N ASP A 113 -13.79 -18.66 -9.47
CA ASP A 113 -13.32 -18.07 -8.22
C ASP A 113 -14.34 -17.08 -7.65
N LEU A 114 -14.44 -17.07 -6.32
CA LEU A 114 -15.18 -16.05 -5.61
C LEU A 114 -14.29 -14.82 -5.41
N THR A 115 -14.89 -13.65 -5.54
CA THR A 115 -14.18 -12.37 -5.45
C THR A 115 -15.05 -11.33 -4.75
N VAL A 116 -14.40 -10.34 -4.15
CA VAL A 116 -15.11 -9.13 -3.67
C VAL A 116 -15.58 -8.36 -4.90
N LEU A 117 -16.84 -7.94 -4.87
CA LEU A 117 -17.42 -7.11 -5.93
C LEU A 117 -16.68 -5.78 -6.06
N ARG A 118 -16.64 -5.28 -7.27
CA ARG A 118 -16.16 -3.95 -7.59
C ARG A 118 -17.34 -3.09 -8.04
N ASP A 119 -17.31 -1.85 -7.61
CA ASP A 119 -18.19 -0.80 -8.13
C ASP A 119 -17.72 -0.47 -9.57
N PRO A 120 -18.56 -0.69 -10.59
CA PRO A 120 -18.18 -0.48 -11.98
C PRO A 120 -17.99 1.02 -12.33
N GLU A 121 -18.74 1.92 -11.68
CA GLU A 121 -18.69 3.35 -11.94
C GLU A 121 -17.47 3.98 -11.26
N ARG A 122 -17.28 3.71 -9.97
CA ARG A 122 -16.15 4.21 -9.18
C ARG A 122 -14.84 3.44 -9.43
N ARG A 123 -14.93 2.28 -10.10
CA ARG A 123 -13.79 1.40 -10.40
C ARG A 123 -12.98 0.99 -9.17
N CYS A 124 -13.64 0.88 -8.02
CA CYS A 124 -13.04 0.53 -6.74
C CYS A 124 -13.73 -0.68 -6.11
N CYS A 125 -13.23 -1.14 -4.96
CA CYS A 125 -13.88 -2.17 -4.17
C CYS A 125 -15.28 -1.69 -3.73
N ALA A 126 -16.32 -2.51 -3.89
CA ALA A 126 -17.68 -2.15 -3.51
C ALA A 126 -17.86 -1.94 -1.98
N ALA A 127 -16.91 -2.43 -1.18
CA ALA A 127 -16.91 -2.26 0.27
C ALA A 127 -16.23 -0.95 0.72
N ILE A 128 -15.87 -0.02 -0.18
CA ILE A 128 -15.22 1.23 0.19
C ILE A 128 -16.18 2.41 0.10
N GLU A 129 -16.20 3.23 1.14
CA GLU A 129 -16.89 4.52 1.18
C GLU A 129 -15.89 5.67 1.21
N GLY A 130 -16.39 6.88 0.94
CA GLY A 130 -15.62 8.11 0.98
C GLY A 130 -14.95 8.44 -0.35
N ASP A 131 -14.17 9.50 -0.30
CA ASP A 131 -13.45 10.06 -1.46
C ASP A 131 -12.06 10.59 -1.06
N ALA A 132 -11.43 11.33 -1.97
CA ALA A 132 -10.10 11.89 -1.74
C ALA A 132 -10.09 13.08 -0.77
N GLN A 133 -11.21 13.79 -0.59
CA GLN A 133 -11.35 14.95 0.30
C GLN A 133 -11.64 14.50 1.73
N GLU A 134 -12.60 13.61 1.93
CA GLU A 134 -13.03 13.13 3.24
C GLU A 134 -12.21 11.93 3.73
N GLY A 135 -11.48 11.30 2.83
CA GLY A 135 -10.77 10.04 3.05
C GLY A 135 -11.65 8.82 2.77
N TYR A 136 -11.03 7.67 2.76
CA TYR A 136 -11.69 6.41 2.44
C TYR A 136 -11.87 5.54 3.68
N ARG A 137 -12.96 4.79 3.73
CA ARG A 137 -13.27 3.86 4.80
C ARG A 137 -13.71 2.51 4.25
N CYS A 138 -13.16 1.43 4.79
CA CYS A 138 -13.60 0.08 4.46
C CYS A 138 -14.76 -0.34 5.37
N LEU A 139 -15.95 -0.55 4.82
CA LEU A 139 -17.16 -0.95 5.54
C LEU A 139 -17.05 -2.32 6.22
N ILE A 140 -16.22 -3.19 5.68
CA ILE A 140 -16.04 -4.56 6.16
C ILE A 140 -14.65 -4.77 6.79
N TYR A 141 -14.04 -3.71 7.35
CA TYR A 141 -12.63 -3.77 7.80
C TYR A 141 -12.33 -4.96 8.71
N ALA A 142 -13.22 -5.27 9.65
CA ALA A 142 -13.07 -6.40 10.57
C ALA A 142 -13.23 -7.78 9.87
N HIS A 143 -14.04 -7.84 8.81
CA HIS A 143 -14.38 -9.08 8.08
C HIS A 143 -13.70 -9.18 6.72
N ARG A 144 -12.65 -8.39 6.50
CA ARG A 144 -11.90 -8.41 5.24
C ARG A 144 -11.44 -9.83 4.88
N PRO A 145 -11.49 -10.22 3.61
CA PRO A 145 -10.88 -11.46 3.15
C PRO A 145 -9.42 -11.57 3.56
N ARG A 146 -8.94 -12.78 3.70
CA ARG A 146 -7.54 -13.05 4.06
C ARG A 146 -6.57 -12.32 3.14
N THR A 147 -6.84 -12.28 1.85
CA THR A 147 -6.06 -11.53 0.85
C THR A 147 -5.87 -10.06 1.24
N CYS A 148 -6.92 -9.39 1.73
CA CYS A 148 -6.84 -8.00 2.19
C CYS A 148 -6.09 -7.87 3.52
N ARG A 149 -6.20 -8.85 4.42
CA ARG A 149 -5.52 -8.84 5.74
C ARG A 149 -4.02 -9.09 5.61
N GLU A 150 -3.62 -9.96 4.67
CA GLU A 150 -2.23 -10.29 4.37
C GLU A 150 -1.53 -9.21 3.53
N PHE A 151 -2.28 -8.25 3.02
CA PHE A 151 -1.74 -7.12 2.28
C PHE A 151 -1.09 -6.13 3.24
N SER A 152 0.22 -6.19 3.35
CA SER A 152 0.98 -5.38 4.30
C SER A 152 1.30 -4.00 3.75
N ALA A 153 1.09 -2.96 4.57
CA ALA A 153 1.51 -1.60 4.26
C ALA A 153 3.03 -1.52 4.04
N GLY A 154 3.47 -0.67 3.12
CA GLY A 154 4.89 -0.46 2.82
C GLY A 154 5.56 -1.56 2.01
N THR A 155 4.87 -2.64 1.65
CA THR A 155 5.40 -3.68 0.76
C THR A 155 5.43 -3.21 -0.69
N PHE A 156 6.17 -3.91 -1.55
CA PHE A 156 6.19 -3.63 -2.99
C PHE A 156 4.78 -3.47 -3.58
N ASN A 157 3.87 -4.40 -3.27
CA ASN A 157 2.50 -4.34 -3.77
C ASN A 157 1.73 -3.12 -3.24
N CYS A 158 1.97 -2.69 -2.00
CA CYS A 158 1.39 -1.48 -1.44
C CYS A 158 1.90 -0.23 -2.20
N LEU A 159 3.19 -0.14 -2.43
CA LEU A 159 3.80 0.98 -3.14
C LEU A 159 3.31 1.05 -4.60
N GLU A 160 3.23 -0.09 -5.27
CA GLU A 160 2.69 -0.19 -6.63
C GLU A 160 1.21 0.24 -6.68
N ALA A 161 0.41 -0.16 -5.69
CA ALA A 161 -0.97 0.29 -5.56
C ALA A 161 -1.07 1.81 -5.43
N ARG A 162 -0.21 2.41 -4.61
CA ARG A 162 -0.14 3.86 -4.40
C ARG A 162 0.23 4.60 -5.68
N ARG A 163 1.24 4.14 -6.42
CA ARG A 163 1.62 4.72 -7.72
C ARG A 163 0.44 4.73 -8.71
N ARG A 164 -0.30 3.63 -8.79
CA ARG A 164 -1.44 3.50 -9.72
C ARG A 164 -2.58 4.47 -9.44
N VAL A 165 -2.72 4.93 -8.21
CA VAL A 165 -3.73 5.93 -7.83
C VAL A 165 -3.17 7.34 -7.70
N GLY A 166 -1.92 7.57 -8.12
CA GLY A 166 -1.28 8.88 -8.09
C GLY A 166 -0.84 9.33 -6.70
N LEU A 167 -0.74 8.42 -5.73
CA LEU A 167 -0.13 8.68 -4.44
C LEU A 167 1.36 8.36 -4.53
N ASP A 168 2.20 9.24 -4.01
CA ASP A 168 3.64 9.04 -4.00
C ASP A 168 4.01 7.73 -3.30
N ALA A 169 4.95 7.04 -3.91
CA ALA A 169 5.50 5.78 -3.44
C ALA A 169 7.03 5.80 -3.54
#